data_5412d458fb761258f5a1fe09235d794e
#
_entry.id   5412d458fb761258f5a1fe09235d794e
#
_cell.length_a   1.000
_cell.length_b   1.000
_cell.length_c   1.000
_cell.angle_alpha   90.00
_cell.angle_beta   90.00
_cell.angle_gamma   90.00
#
_symmetry.space_group_name_H-M   'P 1'
#
loop_
_entity.id
_entity.type
_entity.pdbx_description
1 polymer ?
#
loop_
_entity_poly.entity_id
_entity_poly.type
_entity_poly.pdbx_seq_one_letter_code
_entity_poly.pdbx_strand_id
1 'polypeptide(L)'
;MSVKVAINGFGRIGRLAFRQMFGAEGYEVVAINDLTSPKMLAQLLKYDSAQGRYEKAETVEAGEDSITVDGKTIKIYAEPDATKLPWGEIGVDVVLECTGFYTSKEKAKAHINAGAKKVVISAPAGNDLPTVVFGVNENVLTPEDTVISAASCTTNCLAPMAKALNDFAPIQSGIMTTVHAYTGDQMLLDGPHRKGDLRRARAAAVNIVPNSTGAAKAIGLVIPELNGKLIGSAQRVPVPTGSTTILVAVVKGNDITPEKINEAMKAASNESFGYTEELLVSSDVIGMRYGSLFDATQTMVTKIEEGLYQVQVVSWYDNENSYTSQMVRTIKYFAELG
;
A
#
# COMPACT_ATOMS: atom_id res chain seq x y z
N MET A 1 -15.03 -18.87 -8.16
CA MET A 1 -15.13 -19.17 -6.70
C MET A 1 -14.57 -17.98 -5.94
N SER A 2 -15.10 -17.67 -4.75
CA SER A 2 -14.56 -16.58 -3.93
C SER A 2 -13.27 -17.02 -3.24
N VAL A 3 -12.29 -16.14 -3.18
CA VAL A 3 -11.02 -16.32 -2.47
C VAL A 3 -11.27 -16.22 -0.97
N LYS A 4 -10.96 -17.26 -0.21
CA LYS A 4 -11.07 -17.27 1.25
C LYS A 4 -9.86 -16.58 1.88
N VAL A 5 -10.10 -15.41 2.47
CA VAL A 5 -9.06 -14.56 3.04
C VAL A 5 -9.14 -14.57 4.57
N ALA A 6 -8.01 -14.83 5.22
CA ALA A 6 -7.83 -14.56 6.64
C ALA A 6 -6.98 -13.28 6.80
N ILE A 7 -7.34 -12.43 7.76
CA ILE A 7 -6.60 -11.20 8.06
C ILE A 7 -5.85 -11.37 9.37
N ASN A 8 -4.52 -11.36 9.32
CA ASN A 8 -3.65 -11.38 10.50
C ASN A 8 -3.21 -9.96 10.86
N GLY A 9 -3.76 -9.40 11.93
CA GLY A 9 -3.63 -8.01 12.32
C GLY A 9 -4.78 -7.13 11.81
N PHE A 10 -5.68 -6.76 12.72
CA PHE A 10 -6.86 -5.95 12.39
C PHE A 10 -6.65 -4.47 12.76
N GLY A 11 -5.43 -3.98 12.48
CA GLY A 11 -5.04 -2.58 12.59
C GLY A 11 -5.64 -1.72 11.46
N ARG A 12 -5.02 -0.58 11.16
CA ARG A 12 -5.48 0.35 10.12
C ARG A 12 -5.71 -0.36 8.77
N ILE A 13 -4.67 -1.02 8.25
CA ILE A 13 -4.71 -1.67 6.92
C ILE A 13 -5.63 -2.88 6.92
N GLY A 14 -5.59 -3.73 7.96
CA GLY A 14 -6.46 -4.90 8.04
C GLY A 14 -7.95 -4.53 8.05
N ARG A 15 -8.35 -3.47 8.77
CA ARG A 15 -9.74 -2.99 8.78
C ARG A 15 -10.17 -2.37 7.44
N LEU A 16 -9.29 -1.63 6.77
CA LEU A 16 -9.61 -1.09 5.44
C LEU A 16 -9.71 -2.20 4.39
N ALA A 17 -8.84 -3.20 4.45
CA ALA A 17 -8.93 -4.38 3.59
C ALA A 17 -10.24 -5.14 3.83
N PHE A 18 -10.63 -5.31 5.10
CA PHE A 18 -11.93 -5.88 5.45
C PHE A 18 -13.08 -5.09 4.83
N ARG A 19 -13.11 -3.76 4.99
CA ARG A 19 -14.16 -2.90 4.43
C ARG A 19 -14.27 -3.00 2.91
N GLN A 20 -13.15 -3.26 2.23
CA GLN A 20 -13.12 -3.40 0.76
C GLN A 20 -13.51 -4.80 0.28
N MET A 21 -13.15 -5.84 1.03
CA MET A 21 -13.39 -7.23 0.62
C MET A 21 -14.75 -7.77 1.11
N PHE A 22 -15.24 -7.29 2.27
CA PHE A 22 -16.48 -7.83 2.85
C PHE A 22 -17.69 -7.49 1.98
N GLY A 23 -18.33 -8.52 1.45
CA GLY A 23 -19.46 -8.41 0.52
C GLY A 23 -19.08 -8.07 -0.92
N ALA A 24 -17.80 -7.91 -1.22
CA ALA A 24 -17.32 -7.71 -2.59
C ALA A 24 -17.25 -9.04 -3.35
N GLU A 25 -17.53 -9.00 -4.66
CA GLU A 25 -17.45 -10.17 -5.52
C GLU A 25 -16.02 -10.71 -5.62
N GLY A 26 -15.88 -12.01 -5.46
CA GLY A 26 -14.61 -12.71 -5.57
C GLY A 26 -13.85 -12.84 -4.25
N TYR A 27 -14.37 -12.31 -3.13
CA TYR A 27 -13.74 -12.41 -1.81
C TYR A 27 -14.67 -13.00 -0.76
N GLU A 28 -14.08 -13.73 0.17
CA GLU A 28 -14.72 -14.17 1.39
C GLU A 28 -13.76 -14.01 2.58
N VAL A 29 -14.00 -13.02 3.46
CA VAL A 29 -13.25 -12.91 4.71
C VAL A 29 -13.78 -13.98 5.66
N VAL A 30 -12.93 -14.98 5.96
CA VAL A 30 -13.33 -16.16 6.77
C VAL A 30 -12.88 -16.08 8.22
N ALA A 31 -11.81 -15.30 8.51
CA ALA A 31 -11.28 -15.18 9.85
C ALA A 31 -10.44 -13.91 10.03
N ILE A 32 -10.31 -13.48 11.27
CA ILE A 32 -9.42 -12.41 11.73
C ILE A 32 -8.57 -12.98 12.87
N ASN A 33 -7.29 -12.63 12.92
CA ASN A 33 -6.46 -12.82 14.11
C ASN A 33 -5.95 -11.48 14.60
N ASP A 34 -6.24 -11.13 15.86
CA ASP A 34 -5.74 -9.92 16.51
C ASP A 34 -5.78 -10.12 18.04
N LEU A 35 -4.79 -9.62 18.75
CA LEU A 35 -4.68 -9.77 20.19
C LEU A 35 -5.59 -8.81 20.99
N THR A 36 -6.30 -7.93 20.27
CA THR A 36 -7.24 -6.95 20.85
C THR A 36 -8.63 -7.57 20.97
N SER A 37 -9.42 -7.14 21.96
CA SER A 37 -10.77 -7.67 22.16
C SER A 37 -11.71 -7.39 20.98
N PRO A 38 -12.65 -8.32 20.67
CA PRO A 38 -13.64 -8.13 19.62
C PRO A 38 -14.44 -6.84 19.74
N LYS A 39 -14.79 -6.45 20.96
CA LYS A 39 -15.50 -5.19 21.24
C LYS A 39 -14.73 -3.95 20.77
N MET A 40 -13.41 -3.91 21.03
CA MET A 40 -12.56 -2.80 20.55
C MET A 40 -12.42 -2.83 19.04
N LEU A 41 -12.20 -4.00 18.45
CA LEU A 41 -12.06 -4.16 17.01
C LEU A 41 -13.35 -3.79 16.26
N ALA A 42 -14.51 -4.17 16.76
CA ALA A 42 -15.81 -3.79 16.21
C ALA A 42 -16.02 -2.26 16.27
N GLN A 43 -15.69 -1.62 17.39
CA GLN A 43 -15.77 -0.16 17.53
C GLN A 43 -14.89 0.56 16.50
N LEU A 44 -13.63 0.10 16.35
CA LEU A 44 -12.68 0.67 15.40
C LEU A 44 -13.01 0.34 13.94
N LEU A 45 -13.76 -0.75 13.68
CA LEU A 45 -14.29 -1.04 12.34
C LEU A 45 -15.43 -0.09 11.97
N LYS A 46 -16.32 0.22 12.94
CA LYS A 46 -17.46 1.14 12.74
C LYS A 46 -16.99 2.55 12.42
N TYR A 47 -16.04 3.05 13.20
CA TYR A 47 -15.65 4.47 13.20
C TYR A 47 -14.17 4.61 12.97
N ASP A 48 -13.81 5.45 12.01
CA ASP A 48 -12.44 5.75 11.64
C ASP A 48 -12.27 7.25 11.46
N SER A 49 -11.35 7.85 12.24
CA SER A 49 -11.15 9.29 12.23
C SER A 49 -10.56 9.83 10.93
N ALA A 50 -9.82 9.00 10.19
CA ALA A 50 -9.21 9.39 8.92
C ALA A 50 -10.06 8.98 7.70
N GLN A 51 -10.69 7.79 7.76
CA GLN A 51 -11.43 7.20 6.65
C GLN A 51 -12.96 7.27 6.79
N GLY A 52 -13.43 7.88 7.88
CA GLY A 52 -14.85 8.04 8.12
C GLY A 52 -15.56 6.77 8.61
N ARG A 53 -16.85 6.92 8.80
CA ARG A 53 -17.73 5.85 9.25
C ARG A 53 -17.83 4.75 8.19
N TYR A 54 -17.76 3.49 8.64
CA TYR A 54 -18.01 2.35 7.77
C TYR A 54 -19.46 2.35 7.28
N GLU A 55 -19.68 2.10 6.00
CA GLU A 55 -21.04 2.08 5.41
C GLU A 55 -21.99 1.08 6.09
N LYS A 56 -21.41 -0.05 6.59
CA LYS A 56 -22.13 -1.12 7.30
C LYS A 56 -22.06 -1.00 8.83
N ALA A 57 -21.68 0.16 9.37
CA ALA A 57 -21.46 0.37 10.81
C ALA A 57 -22.65 -0.03 11.68
N GLU A 58 -23.90 0.13 11.19
CA GLU A 58 -25.12 -0.21 11.94
C GLU A 58 -25.27 -1.73 12.15
N THR A 59 -24.72 -2.54 11.26
CA THR A 59 -24.83 -4.01 11.32
C THR A 59 -23.64 -4.68 12.00
N VAL A 60 -22.63 -3.89 12.40
CA VAL A 60 -21.45 -4.42 13.08
C VAL A 60 -21.76 -4.69 14.55
N GLU A 61 -21.63 -5.93 14.97
CA GLU A 61 -21.82 -6.38 16.35
C GLU A 61 -20.59 -7.14 16.84
N ALA A 62 -20.25 -6.99 18.13
CA ALA A 62 -19.18 -7.74 18.76
C ALA A 62 -19.74 -8.93 19.50
N GLY A 63 -19.27 -10.13 19.19
CA GLY A 63 -19.47 -11.33 19.99
C GLY A 63 -18.36 -11.50 21.04
N GLU A 64 -18.32 -12.65 21.69
CA GLU A 64 -17.28 -13.00 22.67
C GLU A 64 -15.92 -13.16 21.98
N ASP A 65 -15.88 -13.85 20.83
CA ASP A 65 -14.69 -14.13 20.04
C ASP A 65 -14.96 -13.94 18.53
N SER A 66 -15.81 -12.98 18.18
CA SER A 66 -16.24 -12.75 16.80
C SER A 66 -16.70 -11.32 16.57
N ILE A 67 -16.79 -10.96 15.29
CA ILE A 67 -17.50 -9.78 14.79
C ILE A 67 -18.56 -10.27 13.79
N THR A 68 -19.78 -9.78 13.93
CA THR A 68 -20.87 -10.00 12.98
C THR A 68 -21.09 -8.72 12.17
N VAL A 69 -21.19 -8.84 10.84
CA VAL A 69 -21.51 -7.75 9.91
C VAL A 69 -22.54 -8.24 8.92
N ASP A 70 -23.64 -7.52 8.72
CA ASP A 70 -24.77 -7.92 7.87
C ASP A 70 -25.25 -9.36 8.15
N GLY A 71 -25.27 -9.75 9.43
CA GLY A 71 -25.67 -11.10 9.87
C GLY A 71 -24.62 -12.21 9.63
N LYS A 72 -23.48 -11.90 9.00
CA LYS A 72 -22.38 -12.85 8.79
C LYS A 72 -21.37 -12.73 9.92
N THR A 73 -21.19 -13.80 10.68
CA THR A 73 -20.25 -13.87 11.81
C THR A 73 -18.86 -14.29 11.33
N ILE A 74 -17.85 -13.53 11.68
CA ILE A 74 -16.44 -13.79 11.40
C ILE A 74 -15.73 -14.05 12.72
N LYS A 75 -15.10 -15.22 12.84
CA LYS A 75 -14.32 -15.62 14.02
C LYS A 75 -13.09 -14.74 14.18
N ILE A 76 -12.82 -14.33 15.42
CA ILE A 76 -11.57 -13.67 15.81
C ILE A 76 -10.75 -14.61 16.66
N TYR A 77 -9.54 -14.88 16.22
CA TYR A 77 -8.52 -15.58 16.97
C TYR A 77 -7.66 -14.55 17.70
N ALA A 78 -7.12 -14.92 18.85
CA ALA A 78 -6.21 -14.10 19.65
C ALA A 78 -4.89 -14.86 19.89
N GLU A 79 -4.31 -15.40 18.82
CA GLU A 79 -3.14 -16.26 18.86
C GLU A 79 -1.88 -15.49 18.40
N PRO A 80 -0.89 -15.28 19.29
CA PRO A 80 0.35 -14.59 18.92
C PRO A 80 1.29 -15.41 18.03
N ASP A 81 1.18 -16.75 18.09
CA ASP A 81 1.99 -17.67 17.28
C ASP A 81 1.21 -18.12 16.04
N ALA A 82 1.54 -17.55 14.90
CA ALA A 82 0.83 -17.82 13.65
C ALA A 82 0.85 -19.30 13.23
N THR A 83 1.81 -20.10 13.71
CA THR A 83 1.86 -21.54 13.41
C THR A 83 0.73 -22.35 14.03
N LYS A 84 0.04 -21.78 15.05
CA LYS A 84 -1.08 -22.42 15.78
C LYS A 84 -2.45 -22.00 15.26
N LEU A 85 -2.50 -21.13 14.26
CA LEU A 85 -3.75 -20.68 13.68
C LEU A 85 -4.34 -21.78 12.79
N PRO A 86 -5.68 -21.97 12.76
CA PRO A 86 -6.31 -23.11 12.09
C PRO A 86 -6.55 -22.86 10.60
N TRP A 87 -5.60 -22.24 9.88
CA TRP A 87 -5.80 -21.84 8.49
C TRP A 87 -6.14 -23.00 7.56
N GLY A 88 -5.48 -24.15 7.76
CA GLY A 88 -5.76 -25.36 6.99
C GLY A 88 -7.15 -25.92 7.26
N GLU A 89 -7.60 -25.93 8.52
CA GLU A 89 -8.90 -26.48 8.93
C GLU A 89 -10.07 -25.67 8.34
N ILE A 90 -9.94 -24.34 8.27
CA ILE A 90 -10.97 -23.46 7.71
C ILE A 90 -10.79 -23.16 6.21
N GLY A 91 -9.75 -23.75 5.60
CA GLY A 91 -9.50 -23.71 4.16
C GLY A 91 -9.13 -22.33 3.63
N VAL A 92 -8.23 -21.62 4.32
CA VAL A 92 -7.76 -20.30 3.92
C VAL A 92 -6.94 -20.38 2.63
N ASP A 93 -7.35 -19.65 1.60
CA ASP A 93 -6.58 -19.52 0.36
C ASP A 93 -5.44 -18.53 0.54
N VAL A 94 -5.72 -17.35 1.09
CA VAL A 94 -4.72 -16.29 1.27
C VAL A 94 -4.79 -15.72 2.69
N VAL A 95 -3.64 -15.66 3.37
CA VAL A 95 -3.48 -14.83 4.56
C VAL A 95 -2.99 -13.46 4.15
N LEU A 96 -3.71 -12.42 4.57
CA LEU A 96 -3.26 -11.04 4.54
C LEU A 96 -2.54 -10.72 5.84
N GLU A 97 -1.21 -10.58 5.77
CA GLU A 97 -0.36 -10.29 6.93
C GLU A 97 -0.23 -8.78 7.15
N CYS A 98 -0.86 -8.26 8.19
CA CYS A 98 -0.93 -6.83 8.53
C CYS A 98 -0.38 -6.49 9.92
N THR A 99 0.26 -7.44 10.63
CA THR A 99 0.77 -7.19 12.00
C THR A 99 2.07 -6.40 12.03
N GLY A 100 2.86 -6.47 10.95
CA GLY A 100 4.21 -5.94 10.90
C GLY A 100 5.26 -6.81 11.62
N PHE A 101 4.91 -8.01 12.11
CA PHE A 101 5.82 -8.96 12.75
C PHE A 101 6.38 -10.00 11.77
N TYR A 102 5.57 -10.48 10.83
CA TYR A 102 5.92 -11.51 9.85
C TYR A 102 6.34 -10.90 8.51
N THR A 103 7.27 -9.94 8.55
CA THR A 103 7.69 -9.12 7.40
C THR A 103 8.93 -9.67 6.68
N SER A 104 9.07 -10.98 6.59
CA SER A 104 10.06 -11.66 5.75
C SER A 104 9.49 -13.00 5.26
N LYS A 105 10.04 -13.54 4.18
CA LYS A 105 9.63 -14.84 3.64
C LYS A 105 9.70 -15.95 4.70
N GLU A 106 10.79 -15.97 5.46
CA GLU A 106 11.01 -16.96 6.52
C GLU A 106 9.93 -16.89 7.60
N LYS A 107 9.66 -15.68 8.14
CA LYS A 107 8.66 -15.49 9.19
C LYS A 107 7.24 -15.77 8.67
N ALA A 108 6.90 -15.28 7.49
CA ALA A 108 5.57 -15.44 6.90
C ALA A 108 5.23 -16.91 6.57
N LYS A 109 6.21 -17.78 6.41
CA LYS A 109 6.02 -19.23 6.30
C LYS A 109 5.29 -19.83 7.51
N ALA A 110 5.24 -19.16 8.66
CA ALA A 110 4.42 -19.59 9.79
C ALA A 110 2.95 -19.79 9.38
N HIS A 111 2.41 -18.93 8.52
CA HIS A 111 1.04 -19.07 8.01
C HIS A 111 0.89 -20.24 7.04
N ILE A 112 1.90 -20.50 6.20
CA ILE A 112 1.92 -21.68 5.32
C ILE A 112 1.97 -22.96 6.15
N ASN A 113 2.80 -23.00 7.19
CA ASN A 113 2.88 -24.12 8.12
C ASN A 113 1.56 -24.35 8.89
N ALA A 114 0.77 -23.31 9.10
CA ALA A 114 -0.56 -23.35 9.67
C ALA A 114 -1.64 -23.79 8.66
N GLY A 115 -1.27 -24.04 7.40
CA GLY A 115 -2.12 -24.60 6.35
C GLY A 115 -2.75 -23.58 5.39
N ALA A 116 -2.36 -22.31 5.42
CA ALA A 116 -2.74 -21.36 4.38
C ALA A 116 -2.03 -21.72 3.07
N LYS A 117 -2.70 -21.50 1.93
CA LYS A 117 -2.08 -21.78 0.62
C LYS A 117 -1.09 -20.68 0.22
N LYS A 118 -1.42 -19.42 0.48
CA LYS A 118 -0.64 -18.24 0.07
C LYS A 118 -0.63 -17.17 1.17
N VAL A 119 0.38 -16.29 1.15
CA VAL A 119 0.50 -15.15 2.08
C VAL A 119 0.85 -13.88 1.31
N VAL A 120 0.12 -12.80 1.55
CA VAL A 120 0.43 -11.45 1.08
C VAL A 120 0.87 -10.61 2.28
N ILE A 121 2.12 -10.16 2.29
CA ILE A 121 2.68 -9.31 3.34
C ILE A 121 2.39 -7.84 2.99
N SER A 122 1.73 -7.12 3.90
CA SER A 122 1.38 -5.70 3.75
C SER A 122 2.53 -4.74 4.07
N ALA A 123 3.75 -5.11 3.72
CA ALA A 123 4.96 -4.32 3.97
C ALA A 123 6.09 -4.77 3.03
N PRO A 124 7.14 -3.95 2.84
CA PRO A 124 8.40 -4.42 2.26
C PRO A 124 8.97 -5.58 3.07
N ALA A 125 9.37 -6.67 2.42
CA ALA A 125 9.68 -7.94 3.08
C ALA A 125 11.02 -8.57 2.67
N GLY A 126 11.96 -7.79 2.16
CA GLY A 126 13.26 -8.26 1.69
C GLY A 126 13.32 -8.46 0.17
N ASN A 127 14.37 -9.12 -0.29
CA ASN A 127 14.64 -9.33 -1.72
C ASN A 127 14.58 -10.82 -2.13
N ASP A 128 14.20 -11.69 -1.19
CA ASP A 128 14.15 -13.15 -1.35
C ASP A 128 12.74 -13.67 -1.68
N LEU A 129 11.82 -12.76 -1.96
CA LEU A 129 10.44 -13.02 -2.37
C LEU A 129 9.99 -11.98 -3.38
N PRO A 130 8.98 -12.28 -4.23
CA PRO A 130 8.43 -11.31 -5.16
C PRO A 130 7.86 -10.09 -4.43
N THR A 131 8.22 -8.90 -4.92
CA THR A 131 7.62 -7.63 -4.49
C THR A 131 6.75 -7.10 -5.62
N VAL A 132 5.46 -6.92 -5.36
CA VAL A 132 4.44 -6.64 -6.37
C VAL A 132 3.80 -5.28 -6.15
N VAL A 133 3.64 -4.56 -7.24
CA VAL A 133 2.75 -3.41 -7.38
C VAL A 133 1.75 -3.73 -8.49
N PHE A 134 0.49 -3.92 -8.12
CA PHE A 134 -0.57 -4.27 -9.07
C PHE A 134 -0.72 -3.20 -10.16
N GLY A 135 -0.86 -3.65 -11.42
CA GLY A 135 -0.88 -2.78 -12.59
C GLY A 135 0.52 -2.38 -13.09
N VAL A 136 1.61 -2.91 -12.47
CA VAL A 136 2.98 -2.64 -12.90
C VAL A 136 3.75 -3.93 -13.17
N ASN A 137 3.76 -4.88 -12.21
CA ASN A 137 4.57 -6.10 -12.34
C ASN A 137 3.93 -7.36 -11.73
N GLU A 138 2.62 -7.41 -11.54
CA GLU A 138 1.94 -8.61 -11.02
C GLU A 138 2.20 -9.87 -11.87
N ASN A 139 2.53 -9.67 -13.13
CA ASN A 139 2.85 -10.75 -14.09
C ASN A 139 4.18 -11.48 -13.79
N VAL A 140 4.98 -11.00 -12.85
CA VAL A 140 6.18 -11.74 -12.39
C VAL A 140 5.83 -12.92 -11.49
N LEU A 141 4.59 -12.97 -10.97
CA LEU A 141 4.14 -14.03 -10.09
C LEU A 141 3.88 -15.31 -10.85
N THR A 142 4.17 -16.42 -10.20
CA THR A 142 3.97 -17.78 -10.70
C THR A 142 3.11 -18.60 -9.75
N PRO A 143 2.51 -19.72 -10.20
CA PRO A 143 1.76 -20.63 -9.32
C PRO A 143 2.57 -21.18 -8.13
N GLU A 144 3.88 -21.28 -8.27
CA GLU A 144 4.80 -21.80 -7.24
C GLU A 144 5.08 -20.79 -6.11
N ASP A 145 4.76 -19.52 -6.34
CA ASP A 145 4.91 -18.52 -5.30
C ASP A 145 3.87 -18.71 -4.20
N THR A 146 4.32 -18.75 -2.96
CA THR A 146 3.45 -18.92 -1.79
C THR A 146 3.46 -17.73 -0.85
N VAL A 147 4.51 -16.90 -0.89
CA VAL A 147 4.67 -15.70 -0.04
C VAL A 147 5.16 -14.55 -0.89
N ILE A 148 4.43 -13.45 -0.89
CA ILE A 148 4.77 -12.23 -1.64
C ILE A 148 4.68 -10.98 -0.76
N SER A 149 5.35 -9.92 -1.19
CA SER A 149 5.22 -8.57 -0.61
C SER A 149 4.38 -7.69 -1.54
N ALA A 150 3.37 -7.00 -0.98
CA ALA A 150 2.63 -5.95 -1.68
C ALA A 150 3.35 -4.58 -1.65
N ALA A 151 4.65 -4.58 -1.42
CA ALA A 151 5.50 -3.38 -1.33
C ALA A 151 5.05 -2.40 -0.22
N SER A 152 5.31 -1.11 -0.39
CA SER A 152 4.85 -0.02 0.48
C SER A 152 3.84 0.88 -0.22
N CYS A 153 3.11 1.68 0.55
CA CYS A 153 2.18 2.68 0.00
C CYS A 153 2.89 3.65 -0.97
N THR A 154 4.06 4.13 -0.60
CA THR A 154 4.87 5.04 -1.44
C THR A 154 5.37 4.34 -2.71
N THR A 155 5.77 3.06 -2.63
CA THR A 155 6.18 2.29 -3.82
C THR A 155 4.99 2.09 -4.77
N ASN A 156 3.80 1.82 -4.24
CA ASN A 156 2.57 1.69 -5.03
C ASN A 156 2.15 3.00 -5.72
N CYS A 157 2.50 4.15 -5.14
CA CYS A 157 2.29 5.45 -5.79
C CYS A 157 3.38 5.76 -6.83
N LEU A 158 4.65 5.53 -6.49
CA LEU A 158 5.78 5.87 -7.35
C LEU A 158 5.84 4.99 -8.61
N ALA A 159 5.62 3.68 -8.49
CA ALA A 159 5.91 2.73 -9.55
C ALA A 159 5.08 2.95 -10.83
N PRO A 160 3.75 3.13 -10.80
CA PRO A 160 2.98 3.39 -12.02
C PRO A 160 3.42 4.66 -12.72
N MET A 161 3.62 5.75 -11.98
CA MET A 161 4.08 7.03 -12.51
C MET A 161 5.48 6.94 -13.09
N ALA A 162 6.41 6.30 -12.39
CA ALA A 162 7.78 6.12 -12.86
C ALA A 162 7.86 5.20 -14.09
N LYS A 163 7.02 4.16 -14.14
CA LYS A 163 6.91 3.28 -15.31
C LYS A 163 6.42 4.04 -16.53
N ALA A 164 5.30 4.76 -16.42
CA ALA A 164 4.73 5.54 -17.51
C ALA A 164 5.71 6.60 -18.03
N LEU A 165 6.44 7.29 -17.12
CA LEU A 165 7.48 8.24 -17.53
C LEU A 165 8.65 7.56 -18.23
N ASN A 166 9.13 6.42 -17.69
CA ASN A 166 10.27 5.70 -18.26
C ASN A 166 9.95 5.07 -19.62
N ASP A 167 8.73 4.61 -19.81
CA ASP A 167 8.25 4.07 -21.10
C ASP A 167 8.14 5.17 -22.15
N PHE A 168 7.75 6.39 -21.77
CA PHE A 168 7.68 7.56 -22.67
C PHE A 168 9.05 8.17 -22.95
N ALA A 169 9.86 8.38 -21.88
CA ALA A 169 11.18 9.02 -21.95
C ALA A 169 12.11 8.37 -20.92
N PRO A 170 13.08 7.54 -21.36
CA PRO A 170 13.90 6.73 -20.46
C PRO A 170 14.62 7.54 -19.38
N ILE A 171 14.32 7.21 -18.11
CA ILE A 171 14.91 7.83 -16.93
C ILE A 171 16.39 7.45 -16.82
N GLN A 172 17.24 8.47 -16.69
CA GLN A 172 18.68 8.32 -16.50
C GLN A 172 19.04 8.33 -15.00
N SER A 173 18.45 9.27 -14.26
CA SER A 173 18.60 9.41 -12.81
C SER A 173 17.42 10.20 -12.26
N GLY A 174 17.19 10.13 -10.94
CA GLY A 174 16.13 10.93 -10.34
C GLY A 174 16.17 10.94 -8.83
N ILE A 175 15.48 11.92 -8.27
CA ILE A 175 15.23 12.06 -6.84
C ILE A 175 13.73 12.04 -6.62
N MET A 176 13.25 11.11 -5.82
CA MET A 176 11.86 11.12 -5.38
C MET A 176 11.77 11.68 -3.96
N THR A 177 10.77 12.49 -3.71
CA THR A 177 10.41 12.95 -2.38
C THR A 177 8.94 12.65 -2.14
N THR A 178 8.63 11.98 -1.03
CA THR A 178 7.24 11.90 -0.60
C THR A 178 6.96 12.87 0.54
N VAL A 179 5.94 13.71 0.36
CA VAL A 179 5.31 14.47 1.44
C VAL A 179 4.20 13.59 1.99
N HIS A 180 4.45 12.99 3.15
CA HIS A 180 3.69 11.86 3.66
C HIS A 180 2.92 12.22 4.92
N ALA A 181 1.67 11.79 5.00
CA ALA A 181 0.90 11.87 6.24
C ALA A 181 1.62 11.12 7.39
N TYR A 182 1.38 11.53 8.63
CA TYR A 182 1.88 10.76 9.77
C TYR A 182 1.22 9.38 9.84
N THR A 183 1.89 8.43 10.47
CA THR A 183 1.37 7.07 10.64
C THR A 183 1.55 6.61 12.09
N GLY A 184 0.89 5.52 12.47
CA GLY A 184 0.87 5.01 13.84
C GLY A 184 2.22 4.52 14.37
N ASP A 185 3.30 4.58 13.59
CA ASP A 185 4.66 4.32 14.03
C ASP A 185 5.34 5.58 14.63
N GLN A 186 4.75 6.76 14.46
CA GLN A 186 5.21 7.99 15.10
C GLN A 186 4.57 8.19 16.47
N MET A 187 5.21 8.98 17.31
CA MET A 187 4.68 9.28 18.64
C MET A 187 3.62 10.39 18.56
N LEU A 188 2.57 10.27 19.37
CA LEU A 188 1.55 11.31 19.50
C LEU A 188 2.12 12.56 20.19
N LEU A 189 2.82 12.38 21.29
CA LEU A 189 3.65 13.38 21.98
C LEU A 189 5.09 12.86 22.01
N ASP A 190 6.07 13.74 22.32
CA ASP A 190 7.47 13.35 22.44
C ASP A 190 7.62 12.18 23.41
N GLY A 191 8.23 11.09 22.95
CA GLY A 191 8.41 9.89 23.77
C GLY A 191 9.32 8.85 23.13
N PRO A 192 9.74 7.82 23.85
CA PRO A 192 10.65 6.80 23.34
C PRO A 192 10.04 6.03 22.17
N HIS A 193 10.71 6.08 21.02
CA HIS A 193 10.30 5.31 19.86
C HIS A 193 10.78 3.85 19.96
N ARG A 194 9.91 2.87 19.63
CA ARG A 194 10.20 1.42 19.80
C ARG A 194 11.47 0.95 19.07
N LYS A 195 11.84 1.58 17.95
CA LYS A 195 13.03 1.24 17.14
C LYS A 195 14.17 2.24 17.34
N GLY A 196 14.09 3.15 18.34
CA GLY A 196 15.13 4.13 18.62
C GLY A 196 15.27 5.26 17.58
N ASP A 197 14.28 5.47 16.70
CA ASP A 197 14.30 6.57 15.74
C ASP A 197 14.01 7.89 16.47
N LEU A 198 15.02 8.76 16.54
CA LEU A 198 14.96 10.02 17.29
C LEU A 198 14.01 11.06 16.65
N ARG A 199 13.77 11.00 15.36
CA ARG A 199 12.84 11.90 14.67
C ARG A 199 11.39 11.42 14.82
N ARG A 200 11.14 10.12 14.68
CA ARG A 200 9.80 9.53 14.91
C ARG A 200 9.39 9.53 16.39
N ALA A 201 10.34 9.76 17.30
CA ALA A 201 10.11 9.97 18.73
C ALA A 201 9.41 11.31 19.03
N ARG A 202 9.32 12.22 18.06
CA ARG A 202 8.71 13.54 18.24
C ARG A 202 7.24 13.53 17.85
N ALA A 203 6.48 14.48 18.44
CA ALA A 203 5.04 14.63 18.24
C ALA A 203 4.67 14.79 16.75
N ALA A 204 3.86 13.87 16.23
CA ALA A 204 3.56 13.76 14.81
C ALA A 204 2.68 14.92 14.29
N ALA A 205 1.72 15.37 15.10
CA ALA A 205 0.69 16.33 14.67
C ALA A 205 1.15 17.81 14.65
N VAL A 206 2.41 18.09 15.03
CA VAL A 206 2.94 19.47 15.14
C VAL A 206 4.30 19.65 14.48
N ASN A 207 4.84 18.60 13.84
CA ASN A 207 6.18 18.64 13.25
C ASN A 207 6.20 18.17 11.80
N ILE A 208 7.07 18.78 10.99
CA ILE A 208 7.58 18.16 9.77
C ILE A 208 8.74 17.25 10.19
N VAL A 209 8.62 15.96 9.89
CA VAL A 209 9.59 14.94 10.33
C VAL A 209 10.31 14.35 9.13
N PRO A 210 11.59 14.74 8.86
CA PRO A 210 12.39 14.13 7.82
C PRO A 210 12.63 12.65 8.11
N ASN A 211 12.47 11.81 7.07
CA ASN A 211 12.60 10.36 7.17
C ASN A 211 13.29 9.78 5.94
N SER A 212 13.92 8.63 6.11
CA SER A 212 14.31 7.80 4.99
C SER A 212 13.08 7.09 4.40
N THR A 213 13.11 6.81 3.10
CA THR A 213 12.15 5.92 2.44
C THR A 213 12.88 4.83 1.69
N GLY A 214 12.37 3.60 1.81
CA GLY A 214 12.83 2.47 1.00
C GLY A 214 12.25 2.44 -0.41
N ALA A 215 11.31 3.32 -0.74
CA ALA A 215 10.57 3.27 -2.00
C ALA A 215 11.48 3.42 -3.24
N ALA A 216 12.46 4.34 -3.18
CA ALA A 216 13.42 4.52 -4.28
C ALA A 216 14.31 3.29 -4.52
N LYS A 217 14.66 2.54 -3.47
CA LYS A 217 15.39 1.26 -3.61
C LYS A 217 14.46 0.13 -4.08
N ALA A 218 13.24 0.10 -3.55
CA ALA A 218 12.25 -0.91 -3.88
C ALA A 218 11.78 -0.82 -5.34
N ILE A 219 11.93 0.36 -5.98
CA ILE A 219 11.53 0.53 -7.38
C ILE A 219 12.28 -0.43 -8.31
N GLY A 220 13.55 -0.71 -8.04
CA GLY A 220 14.33 -1.66 -8.83
C GLY A 220 13.89 -3.13 -8.71
N LEU A 221 13.10 -3.47 -7.67
CA LEU A 221 12.48 -4.80 -7.53
C LEU A 221 11.21 -4.92 -8.39
N VAL A 222 10.58 -3.78 -8.67
CA VAL A 222 9.30 -3.69 -9.40
C VAL A 222 9.53 -3.35 -10.87
N ILE A 223 10.48 -2.45 -11.14
CA ILE A 223 10.89 -1.99 -12.48
C ILE A 223 12.42 -2.14 -12.57
N PRO A 224 12.93 -3.29 -13.02
CA PRO A 224 14.37 -3.59 -13.04
C PRO A 224 15.22 -2.55 -13.77
N GLU A 225 14.70 -1.91 -14.81
CA GLU A 225 15.37 -0.87 -15.59
C GLU A 225 15.68 0.39 -14.77
N LEU A 226 14.98 0.60 -13.66
CA LEU A 226 15.21 1.72 -12.75
C LEU A 226 16.11 1.38 -11.57
N ASN A 227 16.65 0.17 -11.50
CA ASN A 227 17.55 -0.23 -10.43
C ASN A 227 18.78 0.70 -10.36
N GLY A 228 19.00 1.31 -9.19
CA GLY A 228 20.13 2.21 -8.95
C GLY A 228 19.99 3.62 -9.55
N LYS A 229 18.93 3.90 -10.32
CA LYS A 229 18.72 5.23 -10.93
C LYS A 229 18.02 6.24 -10.04
N LEU A 230 17.29 5.78 -9.03
CA LEU A 230 16.51 6.64 -8.15
C LEU A 230 17.06 6.62 -6.72
N ILE A 231 17.14 7.82 -6.13
CA ILE A 231 17.30 8.00 -4.68
C ILE A 231 16.06 8.68 -4.12
N GLY A 232 15.85 8.63 -2.78
CA GLY A 232 14.64 9.23 -2.24
C GLY A 232 14.67 9.54 -0.77
N SER A 233 13.77 10.45 -0.39
CA SER A 233 13.51 10.87 0.98
C SER A 233 12.01 11.01 1.25
N ALA A 234 11.66 11.13 2.53
CA ALA A 234 10.30 11.39 2.98
C ALA A 234 10.26 12.57 3.94
N GLN A 235 9.23 13.38 3.84
CA GLN A 235 8.88 14.40 4.81
C GLN A 235 7.51 14.05 5.40
N ARG A 236 7.48 13.62 6.67
CA ARG A 236 6.20 13.39 7.36
C ARG A 236 5.62 14.72 7.80
N VAL A 237 4.35 14.97 7.51
CA VAL A 237 3.64 16.23 7.76
C VAL A 237 2.42 16.03 8.65
N PRO A 238 1.91 17.09 9.32
CA PRO A 238 0.78 17.00 10.27
C PRO A 238 -0.57 16.81 9.60
N VAL A 239 -0.74 15.78 8.77
CA VAL A 239 -2.04 15.37 8.21
C VAL A 239 -2.28 13.88 8.48
N PRO A 240 -3.52 13.44 8.74
CA PRO A 240 -3.81 12.06 9.19
C PRO A 240 -3.71 11.04 8.05
N THR A 241 -4.04 11.42 6.83
CA THR A 241 -3.91 10.63 5.61
C THR A 241 -3.92 11.55 4.39
N GLY A 242 -3.60 11.05 3.20
CA GLY A 242 -3.41 11.85 2.01
C GLY A 242 -1.96 12.32 1.88
N SER A 243 -1.26 11.75 0.92
CA SER A 243 0.18 11.94 0.69
C SER A 243 0.44 12.22 -0.79
N THR A 244 1.59 12.78 -1.10
CA THR A 244 2.02 12.99 -2.48
C THR A 244 3.44 12.52 -2.70
N THR A 245 3.71 11.97 -3.88
CA THR A 245 5.05 11.60 -4.35
C THR A 245 5.46 12.52 -5.48
N ILE A 246 6.58 13.18 -5.31
CA ILE A 246 7.22 14.06 -6.30
C ILE A 246 8.44 13.31 -6.85
N LEU A 247 8.50 13.12 -8.16
CA LEU A 247 9.66 12.56 -8.85
C LEU A 247 10.27 13.64 -9.72
N VAL A 248 11.47 14.07 -9.38
CA VAL A 248 12.33 14.90 -10.24
C VAL A 248 13.32 13.98 -10.92
N ALA A 249 13.28 13.90 -12.25
CA ALA A 249 14.10 12.96 -13.02
C ALA A 249 14.80 13.66 -14.20
N VAL A 250 15.96 13.13 -14.56
CA VAL A 250 16.61 13.42 -15.83
C VAL A 250 16.20 12.33 -16.81
N VAL A 251 15.61 12.71 -17.93
CA VAL A 251 15.11 11.80 -18.96
C VAL A 251 15.75 12.07 -20.31
N LYS A 252 15.88 11.03 -21.13
CA LYS A 252 16.30 11.14 -22.53
C LYS A 252 15.10 11.23 -23.46
N GLY A 253 15.18 12.08 -24.46
CA GLY A 253 14.16 12.18 -25.49
C GLY A 253 14.35 13.39 -26.36
N ASN A 254 13.47 13.54 -27.37
CA ASN A 254 13.41 14.71 -28.21
C ASN A 254 12.07 15.40 -28.01
N ASP A 255 12.11 16.73 -27.91
CA ASP A 255 10.90 17.55 -27.82
C ASP A 255 9.96 17.11 -26.67
N ILE A 256 10.53 16.96 -25.47
CA ILE A 256 9.80 16.65 -24.24
C ILE A 256 9.13 17.93 -23.72
N THR A 257 7.80 17.90 -23.57
CA THR A 257 6.99 19.00 -23.03
C THR A 257 6.06 18.51 -21.94
N PRO A 258 5.54 19.39 -21.06
CA PRO A 258 4.54 19.00 -20.05
C PRO A 258 3.31 18.34 -20.66
N GLU A 259 2.82 18.85 -21.79
CA GLU A 259 1.63 18.33 -22.49
C GLU A 259 1.86 16.88 -22.94
N LYS A 260 3.00 16.59 -23.58
CA LYS A 260 3.36 15.24 -24.03
C LYS A 260 3.53 14.26 -22.88
N ILE A 261 4.11 14.68 -21.77
CA ILE A 261 4.17 13.86 -20.55
C ILE A 261 2.75 13.59 -20.05
N ASN A 262 1.91 14.61 -19.95
CA ASN A 262 0.54 14.48 -19.47
C ASN A 262 -0.29 13.55 -20.37
N GLU A 263 -0.13 13.64 -21.70
CA GLU A 263 -0.74 12.73 -22.66
C GLU A 263 -0.29 11.28 -22.44
N ALA A 264 1.01 11.05 -22.24
CA ALA A 264 1.55 9.72 -21.96
C ALA A 264 1.01 9.14 -20.64
N MET A 265 0.95 9.96 -19.57
CA MET A 265 0.38 9.56 -18.29
C MET A 265 -1.12 9.25 -18.40
N LYS A 266 -1.87 10.06 -19.13
CA LYS A 266 -3.30 9.85 -19.41
C LYS A 266 -3.53 8.55 -20.18
N ALA A 267 -2.71 8.27 -21.18
CA ALA A 267 -2.77 7.04 -21.95
C ALA A 267 -2.42 5.79 -21.13
N ALA A 268 -1.55 5.91 -20.11
CA ALA A 268 -1.18 4.84 -19.21
C ALA A 268 -2.20 4.61 -18.07
N SER A 269 -3.22 5.47 -17.92
CA SER A 269 -4.18 5.39 -16.82
C SER A 269 -5.05 4.13 -16.89
N ASN A 270 -5.36 3.57 -15.71
CA ASN A 270 -6.16 2.37 -15.53
C ASN A 270 -6.77 2.35 -14.12
N GLU A 271 -7.32 1.22 -13.67
CA GLU A 271 -7.91 1.09 -12.33
C GLU A 271 -6.93 1.29 -11.16
N SER A 272 -5.62 1.16 -11.41
CA SER A 272 -4.54 1.33 -10.41
C SER A 272 -3.85 2.68 -10.50
N PHE A 273 -3.80 3.25 -11.71
CA PHE A 273 -3.14 4.51 -12.04
C PHE A 273 -4.14 5.50 -12.63
N GLY A 274 -4.56 6.46 -11.82
CA GLY A 274 -5.49 7.52 -12.23
C GLY A 274 -4.78 8.75 -12.79
N TYR A 275 -5.57 9.64 -13.41
CA TYR A 275 -5.13 10.91 -13.98
C TYR A 275 -6.11 12.01 -13.57
N THR A 276 -5.59 13.17 -13.19
CA THR A 276 -6.41 14.36 -12.86
C THR A 276 -5.81 15.66 -13.39
N GLU A 277 -6.68 16.60 -13.73
CA GLU A 277 -6.37 18.00 -14.02
C GLU A 277 -6.99 18.94 -12.98
N GLU A 278 -7.61 18.37 -11.93
CA GLU A 278 -8.22 19.14 -10.85
C GLU A 278 -7.16 19.65 -9.86
N LEU A 279 -7.43 20.80 -9.24
CA LEU A 279 -6.55 21.46 -8.27
C LEU A 279 -6.76 20.83 -6.88
N LEU A 280 -6.24 19.62 -6.67
CA LEU A 280 -6.45 18.84 -5.46
C LEU A 280 -5.49 19.22 -4.34
N VAL A 281 -5.94 18.95 -3.11
CA VAL A 281 -5.13 18.94 -1.90
C VAL A 281 -5.26 17.60 -1.18
N SER A 282 -4.44 17.34 -0.17
CA SER A 282 -4.35 16.03 0.48
C SER A 282 -5.67 15.48 1.05
N SER A 283 -6.59 16.34 1.48
CA SER A 283 -7.91 15.90 1.98
C SER A 283 -8.83 15.37 0.89
N ASP A 284 -8.64 15.78 -0.36
CA ASP A 284 -9.51 15.40 -1.48
C ASP A 284 -9.23 13.95 -1.95
N VAL A 285 -8.07 13.42 -1.62
CA VAL A 285 -7.67 12.06 -2.00
C VAL A 285 -7.99 11.00 -0.93
N ILE A 286 -8.60 11.40 0.18
CA ILE A 286 -9.01 10.48 1.25
C ILE A 286 -10.06 9.50 0.74
N GLY A 287 -9.84 8.20 0.98
CA GLY A 287 -10.73 7.14 0.51
C GLY A 287 -10.53 6.74 -0.95
N MET A 288 -9.62 7.36 -1.67
CA MET A 288 -9.29 7.05 -3.06
C MET A 288 -8.79 5.61 -3.22
N ARG A 289 -9.15 4.98 -4.35
CA ARG A 289 -8.78 3.59 -4.66
C ARG A 289 -7.68 3.43 -5.71
N TYR A 290 -7.29 4.49 -6.42
CA TYR A 290 -6.09 4.43 -7.25
C TYR A 290 -4.85 4.26 -6.37
N GLY A 291 -3.94 3.41 -6.74
CA GLY A 291 -2.63 3.28 -6.09
C GLY A 291 -1.81 4.56 -6.22
N SER A 292 -1.99 5.24 -7.35
CA SER A 292 -1.34 6.48 -7.74
C SER A 292 -2.31 7.30 -8.58
N LEU A 293 -2.53 8.58 -8.24
CA LEU A 293 -3.32 9.53 -9.01
C LEU A 293 -2.40 10.61 -9.53
N PHE A 294 -2.06 10.55 -10.81
CA PHE A 294 -1.19 11.52 -11.47
C PHE A 294 -1.85 12.89 -11.53
N ASP A 295 -1.12 13.92 -11.10
CA ASP A 295 -1.55 15.31 -11.12
C ASP A 295 -0.89 16.05 -12.29
N ALA A 296 -1.64 16.21 -13.37
CA ALA A 296 -1.17 16.87 -14.59
C ALA A 296 -0.86 18.36 -14.41
N THR A 297 -1.41 18.99 -13.36
CA THR A 297 -1.19 20.41 -13.07
C THR A 297 0.19 20.70 -12.50
N GLN A 298 0.91 19.66 -12.03
CA GLN A 298 2.22 19.77 -11.39
C GLN A 298 3.39 19.35 -12.28
N THR A 299 3.13 19.02 -13.54
CA THR A 299 4.17 18.63 -14.51
C THR A 299 5.04 19.82 -14.89
N MET A 300 6.36 19.67 -14.72
CA MET A 300 7.35 20.68 -15.10
C MET A 300 8.42 20.05 -15.98
N VAL A 301 8.91 20.81 -16.97
CA VAL A 301 9.96 20.37 -17.90
C VAL A 301 10.94 21.49 -18.15
N THR A 302 12.23 21.16 -18.09
CA THR A 302 13.33 22.06 -18.50
C THR A 302 14.31 21.30 -19.38
N LYS A 303 14.65 21.82 -20.54
CA LYS A 303 15.72 21.27 -21.39
C LYS A 303 17.07 21.55 -20.75
N ILE A 304 17.89 20.51 -20.53
CA ILE A 304 19.27 20.63 -20.03
C ILE A 304 20.22 20.84 -21.22
N GLU A 305 20.15 19.93 -22.19
CA GLU A 305 20.90 19.96 -23.45
C GLU A 305 20.15 19.17 -24.52
N GLU A 306 20.71 19.04 -25.70
CA GLU A 306 20.05 18.27 -26.78
C GLU A 306 19.84 16.81 -26.37
N GLY A 307 18.60 16.36 -26.46
CA GLY A 307 18.21 14.99 -26.09
C GLY A 307 18.14 14.73 -24.57
N LEU A 308 18.32 15.74 -23.70
CA LEU A 308 18.32 15.56 -22.25
C LEU A 308 17.45 16.62 -21.56
N TYR A 309 16.51 16.17 -20.74
CA TYR A 309 15.53 17.02 -20.04
C TYR A 309 15.48 16.69 -18.55
N GLN A 310 15.28 17.72 -17.74
CA GLN A 310 14.88 17.57 -16.35
C GLN A 310 13.35 17.72 -16.27
N VAL A 311 12.70 16.77 -15.65
CA VAL A 311 11.24 16.74 -15.51
C VAL A 311 10.84 16.58 -14.04
N GLN A 312 9.73 17.21 -13.65
CA GLN A 312 9.03 16.91 -12.42
C GLN A 312 7.67 16.32 -12.77
N VAL A 313 7.31 15.23 -12.11
CA VAL A 313 5.98 14.61 -12.14
C VAL A 313 5.52 14.33 -10.72
N VAL A 314 4.21 14.45 -10.47
CA VAL A 314 3.61 14.34 -9.15
C VAL A 314 2.42 13.41 -9.18
N SER A 315 2.29 12.58 -8.15
CA SER A 315 1.11 11.74 -7.93
C SER A 315 0.65 11.82 -6.49
N TRP A 316 -0.67 11.83 -6.31
CA TRP A 316 -1.37 11.71 -5.04
C TRP A 316 -1.65 10.26 -4.69
N TYR A 317 -1.74 9.96 -3.40
CA TYR A 317 -2.22 8.69 -2.88
C TYR A 317 -2.78 8.84 -1.47
N ASP A 318 -3.86 8.14 -1.19
CA ASP A 318 -4.22 7.86 0.20
C ASP A 318 -3.29 6.76 0.71
N ASN A 319 -2.34 7.10 1.57
CA ASN A 319 -1.33 6.16 2.05
C ASN A 319 -1.92 4.94 2.78
N GLU A 320 -3.20 4.98 3.14
CA GLU A 320 -3.94 3.85 3.71
C GLU A 320 -4.85 3.19 2.67
N ASN A 321 -5.84 3.90 2.13
CA ASN A 321 -6.87 3.29 1.28
C ASN A 321 -6.39 2.98 -0.14
N SER A 322 -5.56 3.82 -0.76
CA SER A 322 -4.94 3.53 -2.06
C SER A 322 -4.08 2.28 -1.99
N TYR A 323 -3.21 2.20 -0.97
CA TYR A 323 -2.37 1.02 -0.73
C TYR A 323 -3.19 -0.24 -0.49
N THR A 324 -4.21 -0.14 0.36
CA THR A 324 -5.13 -1.26 0.64
C THR A 324 -5.82 -1.76 -0.63
N SER A 325 -6.25 -0.84 -1.51
CA SER A 325 -6.90 -1.21 -2.77
C SER A 325 -5.98 -1.98 -3.71
N GLN A 326 -4.71 -1.56 -3.82
CA GLN A 326 -3.70 -2.28 -4.60
C GLN A 326 -3.44 -3.69 -4.03
N MET A 327 -3.33 -3.78 -2.71
CA MET A 327 -3.12 -5.03 -2.01
C MET A 327 -4.31 -5.99 -2.17
N VAL A 328 -5.55 -5.49 -2.11
CA VAL A 328 -6.76 -6.28 -2.32
C VAL A 328 -6.80 -6.83 -3.76
N ARG A 329 -6.47 -6.02 -4.78
CA ARG A 329 -6.33 -6.50 -6.16
C ARG A 329 -5.24 -7.57 -6.28
N THR A 330 -4.09 -7.35 -5.64
CA THR A 330 -2.98 -8.32 -5.61
C THR A 330 -3.41 -9.66 -4.98
N ILE A 331 -4.18 -9.64 -3.88
CA ILE A 331 -4.71 -10.85 -3.23
C ILE A 331 -5.51 -11.70 -4.22
N LYS A 332 -6.44 -11.08 -4.95
CA LYS A 332 -7.28 -11.78 -5.92
C LYS A 332 -6.46 -12.38 -7.05
N TYR A 333 -5.63 -11.55 -7.69
CA TYR A 333 -4.73 -12.00 -8.76
C TYR A 333 -3.85 -13.16 -8.33
N PHE A 334 -3.20 -13.03 -7.16
CA PHE A 334 -2.30 -14.05 -6.64
C PHE A 334 -3.02 -15.36 -6.30
N ALA A 335 -4.24 -15.29 -5.77
CA ALA A 335 -5.05 -16.48 -5.48
C ALA A 335 -5.48 -17.22 -6.75
N GLU A 336 -5.72 -16.50 -7.85
CA GLU A 336 -6.17 -17.05 -9.12
C GLU A 336 -5.04 -17.71 -9.95
N LEU A 337 -3.79 -17.57 -9.55
CA LEU A 337 -2.61 -18.17 -10.20
C LEU A 337 -2.40 -19.66 -9.85
N GLY A 338 -3.32 -20.35 -9.22
CA GLY A 338 -3.05 -21.74 -8.89
C GLY A 338 -4.28 -22.54 -8.53
#